data_343326b6ef823334380dbd9b81260058
#
_entry.id   343326b6ef823334380dbd9b81260058
#
_cell.length_a   1.000
_cell.length_b   1.000
_cell.length_c   1.000
_cell.angle_alpha   90.00
_cell.angle_beta   90.00
_cell.angle_gamma   90.00
#
_symmetry.space_group_name_H-M   'P 1'
#
loop_
_entity.id
_entity.type
_entity.pdbx_description
1 polymer ?
#
loop_
_entity_poly.entity_id
_entity_poly.type
_entity_poly.pdbx_seq_one_letter_code
_entity_poly.pdbx_strand_id
1 'polypeptide(L)'
;MHSNFKIQLDKNTNFSLKGSGGLLIVGRSGSGKTNTTTYIMLKAVSQCDCGLYIVDAKRADMYGLHNYLNSGKKVVASTTNQIARLLRVLNENMNARYEHFKNGKWGQDFSEYGYRTYLLVIDEVSAMLAEAGKNKKEIMGELRQIILRGRQAGIFTLISGQRIDATILDRDITLQLGTRIVMGQADSETYRMAYPMVNDIKALPLVPNKPGYGLIYSDGQKISNPTPFVSPDMSNIDVPKVITRLENNYDSSKYNDESNYWQL
;
A
#
# COMPACT_ATOMS: atom_id res chain seq x y z
N MET A 1 18.66 -14.24 2.59
CA MET A 1 18.88 -12.85 3.08
C MET A 1 17.56 -12.34 3.64
N HIS A 2 17.47 -12.01 4.93
CA HIS A 2 16.24 -11.39 5.46
C HIS A 2 16.18 -9.96 4.94
N SER A 3 15.35 -9.73 3.93
CA SER A 3 15.06 -8.38 3.47
C SER A 3 14.49 -7.59 4.65
N ASN A 4 15.08 -6.44 4.92
CA ASN A 4 14.62 -5.56 5.98
C ASN A 4 13.34 -4.85 5.46
N PHE A 5 12.15 -5.45 5.71
CA PHE A 5 10.84 -4.89 5.30
C PHE A 5 10.49 -3.58 6.02
N LYS A 6 11.50 -2.83 6.40
CA LYS A 6 11.39 -1.60 7.17
C LYS A 6 11.48 -0.38 6.24
N ILE A 7 10.48 0.47 6.30
CA ILE A 7 10.44 1.74 5.56
C ILE A 7 10.67 2.88 6.54
N GLN A 8 11.69 3.70 6.25
CA GLN A 8 11.99 4.92 6.97
C GLN A 8 11.22 6.07 6.34
N LEU A 9 10.40 6.79 7.11
CA LEU A 9 9.68 8.00 6.66
C LEU A 9 10.50 9.27 6.94
N ASP A 10 10.97 9.41 8.17
CA ASP A 10 11.85 10.50 8.57
C ASP A 10 12.96 9.98 9.52
N LYS A 11 13.75 10.86 10.12
CA LYS A 11 14.87 10.48 11.00
C LYS A 11 14.44 9.58 12.17
N ASN A 12 13.23 9.77 12.67
CA ASN A 12 12.72 9.12 13.90
C ASN A 12 11.60 8.12 13.62
N THR A 13 10.98 8.16 12.44
CA THR A 13 9.76 7.46 12.13
C THR A 13 10.00 6.39 11.06
N ASN A 14 9.70 5.16 11.40
CA ASN A 14 9.75 4.03 10.47
C ASN A 14 8.65 3.03 10.79
N PHE A 15 8.34 2.16 9.84
CA PHE A 15 7.40 1.04 10.03
C PHE A 15 7.84 -0.18 9.21
N SER A 16 7.26 -1.33 9.50
CA SER A 16 7.52 -2.57 8.78
C SER A 16 6.34 -2.94 7.90
N LEU A 17 6.56 -3.12 6.59
CA LEU A 17 5.53 -3.65 5.68
C LEU A 17 5.05 -5.03 6.13
N LYS A 18 5.99 -5.93 6.45
CA LYS A 18 5.67 -7.28 6.95
C LYS A 18 4.92 -7.23 8.28
N GLY A 19 5.29 -6.29 9.16
CA GLY A 19 4.64 -6.11 10.47
C GLY A 19 3.21 -5.58 10.36
N SER A 20 2.98 -4.60 9.51
CA SER A 20 1.69 -3.93 9.38
C SER A 20 0.71 -4.61 8.42
N GLY A 21 1.18 -5.44 7.51
CA GLY A 21 0.33 -6.11 6.50
C GLY A 21 -0.25 -5.18 5.43
N GLY A 22 -0.57 -3.94 5.77
CA GLY A 22 -1.09 -2.93 4.85
C GLY A 22 -1.02 -1.53 5.44
N LEU A 23 -1.25 -0.53 4.58
CA LEU A 23 -1.17 0.89 4.89
C LEU A 23 -2.44 1.62 4.48
N LEU A 24 -2.86 2.55 5.33
CA LEU A 24 -3.92 3.50 5.08
C LEU A 24 -3.37 4.92 5.14
N ILE A 25 -3.57 5.71 4.08
CA ILE A 25 -3.16 7.13 4.04
C ILE A 25 -4.39 7.99 3.76
N VAL A 26 -4.76 8.81 4.72
CA VAL A 26 -5.90 9.73 4.60
C VAL A 26 -5.42 11.16 4.65
N GLY A 27 -6.00 12.04 3.85
CA GLY A 27 -5.69 13.46 3.90
C GLY A 27 -6.41 14.26 2.82
N ARG A 28 -6.73 15.50 3.15
CA ARG A 28 -7.37 16.43 2.22
C ARG A 28 -6.47 16.72 1.01
N SER A 29 -7.06 17.26 -0.04
CA SER A 29 -6.28 17.78 -1.18
C SER A 29 -5.24 18.81 -0.67
N GLY A 30 -4.02 18.74 -1.19
CA GLY A 30 -2.92 19.64 -0.80
C GLY A 30 -2.23 19.27 0.53
N SER A 31 -2.63 18.23 1.23
CA SER A 31 -1.97 17.82 2.50
C SER A 31 -0.60 17.15 2.32
N GLY A 32 -0.21 16.81 1.09
CA GLY A 32 1.01 16.05 0.80
C GLY A 32 0.81 14.54 0.72
N LYS A 33 -0.44 14.07 0.69
CA LYS A 33 -0.80 12.64 0.60
C LYS A 33 -0.12 11.94 -0.58
N THR A 34 -0.23 12.47 -1.79
CA THR A 34 0.38 11.89 -3.00
C THR A 34 1.90 11.79 -2.88
N ASN A 35 2.57 12.83 -2.36
CA ASN A 35 4.01 12.80 -2.10
C ASN A 35 4.40 11.69 -1.11
N THR A 36 3.65 11.56 -0.01
CA THR A 36 3.89 10.52 0.99
C THR A 36 3.66 9.12 0.40
N THR A 37 2.58 8.93 -0.36
CA THR A 37 2.27 7.65 -1.04
C THR A 37 3.38 7.28 -2.03
N THR A 38 3.80 8.23 -2.87
CA THR A 38 4.90 8.05 -3.83
C THR A 38 6.22 7.72 -3.13
N TYR A 39 6.55 8.44 -2.07
CA TYR A 39 7.75 8.17 -1.28
C TYR A 39 7.76 6.74 -0.72
N ILE A 40 6.66 6.31 -0.10
CA ILE A 40 6.53 4.96 0.46
C ILE A 40 6.63 3.91 -0.65
N MET A 41 6.00 4.12 -1.78
CA MET A 41 6.07 3.26 -2.96
C MET A 41 7.53 3.09 -3.42
N LEU A 42 8.28 4.18 -3.61
CA LEU A 42 9.69 4.13 -4.02
C LEU A 42 10.56 3.42 -2.98
N LYS A 43 10.28 3.62 -1.70
CA LYS A 43 11.00 2.94 -0.61
C LYS A 43 10.67 1.44 -0.56
N ALA A 44 9.43 1.05 -0.80
CA ALA A 44 9.05 -0.36 -0.89
C ALA A 44 9.83 -1.07 -2.01
N VAL A 45 9.96 -0.44 -3.18
CA VAL A 45 10.78 -0.99 -4.27
C VAL A 45 12.25 -1.02 -3.89
N SER A 46 12.82 0.10 -3.41
CA SER A 46 14.27 0.23 -3.19
C SER A 46 14.81 -0.50 -1.97
N GLN A 47 14.01 -0.65 -0.90
CA GLN A 47 14.44 -1.24 0.38
C GLN A 47 13.90 -2.64 0.62
N CYS A 48 12.74 -2.95 0.03
CA CYS A 48 12.06 -4.23 0.22
C CYS A 48 11.98 -5.05 -1.09
N ASP A 49 12.51 -4.52 -2.19
CA ASP A 49 12.51 -5.14 -3.53
C ASP A 49 11.09 -5.51 -4.02
N CYS A 50 10.09 -4.72 -3.58
CA CYS A 50 8.70 -4.94 -3.93
C CYS A 50 8.44 -4.70 -5.41
N GLY A 51 7.78 -5.63 -6.08
CA GLY A 51 7.09 -5.36 -7.33
C GLY A 51 5.87 -4.46 -7.08
N LEU A 52 5.50 -3.64 -8.05
CA LEU A 52 4.38 -2.70 -7.93
C LEU A 52 3.16 -3.15 -8.73
N TYR A 53 1.99 -2.99 -8.12
CA TYR A 53 0.69 -2.98 -8.75
C TYR A 53 -0.02 -1.69 -8.38
N ILE A 54 -0.51 -0.94 -9.37
CA ILE A 54 -1.03 0.41 -9.18
C ILE A 54 -2.45 0.50 -9.72
N VAL A 55 -3.35 1.04 -8.90
CA VAL A 55 -4.71 1.43 -9.28
C VAL A 55 -4.83 2.95 -9.16
N ASP A 56 -4.97 3.63 -10.29
CA ASP A 56 -5.21 5.07 -10.38
C ASP A 56 -6.41 5.34 -11.29
N ALA A 57 -7.60 5.29 -10.70
CA ALA A 57 -8.86 5.50 -11.41
C ALA A 57 -9.05 6.96 -11.87
N LYS A 58 -8.33 7.91 -11.27
CA LYS A 58 -8.35 9.33 -11.71
C LYS A 58 -7.48 9.58 -12.94
N ARG A 59 -6.62 8.61 -13.31
CA ARG A 59 -5.61 8.73 -14.36
C ARG A 59 -4.71 9.96 -14.17
N ALA A 60 -4.31 10.16 -12.90
CA ALA A 60 -3.41 11.21 -12.49
C ALA A 60 -1.94 10.77 -12.63
N ASP A 61 -1.07 11.23 -11.74
CA ASP A 61 0.38 11.03 -11.83
C ASP A 61 0.81 9.56 -11.82
N MET A 62 0.14 8.72 -11.03
CA MET A 62 0.53 7.30 -10.88
C MET A 62 0.18 6.46 -12.11
N TYR A 63 -0.86 6.81 -12.85
CA TYR A 63 -1.19 6.12 -14.11
C TYR A 63 -0.05 6.22 -15.12
N GLY A 64 0.61 7.37 -15.20
CA GLY A 64 1.76 7.59 -16.10
C GLY A 64 2.93 6.62 -15.89
N LEU A 65 3.04 6.02 -14.72
CA LEU A 65 4.12 5.07 -14.38
C LEU A 65 4.10 3.79 -15.23
N HIS A 66 2.99 3.46 -15.90
CA HIS A 66 2.95 2.32 -16.84
C HIS A 66 3.99 2.41 -17.97
N ASN A 67 4.49 3.61 -18.28
CA ASN A 67 5.53 3.81 -19.29
C ASN A 67 6.95 3.50 -18.78
N TYR A 68 7.12 3.32 -17.47
CA TYR A 68 8.43 3.22 -16.80
C TYR A 68 8.60 1.91 -16.03
N LEU A 69 7.54 1.15 -15.84
CA LEU A 69 7.56 -0.19 -15.24
C LEU A 69 7.77 -1.25 -16.31
N ASN A 70 8.61 -2.25 -16.06
CA ASN A 70 8.90 -3.31 -17.02
C ASN A 70 7.64 -4.08 -17.46
N SER A 71 6.69 -4.30 -16.56
CA SER A 71 5.40 -4.94 -16.86
C SER A 71 4.36 -3.98 -17.45
N GLY A 72 4.64 -2.68 -17.50
CA GLY A 72 3.84 -1.67 -18.19
C GLY A 72 2.37 -1.64 -17.74
N LYS A 73 1.47 -1.60 -18.72
CA LYS A 73 0.01 -1.56 -18.49
C LYS A 73 -0.57 -2.81 -17.82
N LYS A 74 0.20 -3.87 -17.68
CA LYS A 74 -0.26 -5.09 -17.01
C LYS A 74 -0.39 -4.88 -15.51
N VAL A 75 0.44 -4.01 -14.93
CA VAL A 75 0.50 -3.73 -13.48
C VAL A 75 -0.05 -2.36 -13.09
N VAL A 76 -0.53 -1.56 -14.04
CA VAL A 76 -1.17 -0.27 -13.79
C VAL A 76 -2.57 -0.25 -14.38
N ALA A 77 -3.58 -0.08 -13.54
CA ALA A 77 -4.99 -0.12 -13.88
C ALA A 77 -5.69 1.22 -13.60
N SER A 78 -6.57 1.65 -14.52
CA SER A 78 -7.36 2.88 -14.37
C SER A 78 -8.84 2.73 -14.73
N THR A 79 -9.21 1.69 -15.46
CA THR A 79 -10.61 1.41 -15.83
C THR A 79 -11.15 0.23 -15.06
N THR A 80 -12.48 0.15 -14.92
CA THR A 80 -13.17 -0.94 -14.22
C THR A 80 -12.62 -2.33 -14.57
N ASN A 81 -12.51 -2.62 -15.88
CA ASN A 81 -12.06 -3.95 -16.36
C ASN A 81 -10.58 -4.20 -16.03
N GLN A 82 -9.74 -3.17 -16.15
CA GLN A 82 -8.31 -3.28 -15.77
C GLN A 82 -8.15 -3.51 -14.28
N ILE A 83 -8.91 -2.79 -13.43
CA ILE A 83 -8.89 -2.92 -11.97
C ILE A 83 -9.33 -4.32 -11.56
N ALA A 84 -10.49 -4.79 -12.06
CA ALA A 84 -10.99 -6.13 -11.76
C ALA A 84 -10.00 -7.22 -12.18
N ARG A 85 -9.41 -7.10 -13.38
CA ARG A 85 -8.37 -8.03 -13.85
C ARG A 85 -7.14 -8.02 -12.96
N LEU A 86 -6.61 -6.85 -12.63
CA LEU A 86 -5.40 -6.71 -11.80
C LEU A 86 -5.60 -7.36 -10.43
N LEU A 87 -6.73 -7.12 -9.76
CA LEU A 87 -7.02 -7.70 -8.45
C LEU A 87 -7.22 -9.22 -8.52
N ARG A 88 -7.89 -9.74 -9.57
CA ARG A 88 -8.02 -11.21 -9.80
C ARG A 88 -6.65 -11.86 -9.95
N VAL A 89 -5.79 -11.31 -10.79
CA VAL A 89 -4.42 -11.83 -10.99
C VAL A 89 -3.63 -11.84 -9.68
N LEU A 90 -3.73 -10.79 -8.86
CA LEU A 90 -3.08 -10.78 -7.54
C LEU A 90 -3.63 -11.89 -6.63
N ASN A 91 -4.94 -12.14 -6.63
CA ASN A 91 -5.55 -13.21 -5.86
C ASN A 91 -5.15 -14.60 -6.36
N GLU A 92 -5.08 -14.80 -7.68
CA GLU A 92 -4.61 -16.05 -8.29
C GLU A 92 -3.17 -16.36 -7.86
N ASN A 93 -2.29 -15.37 -7.93
CA ASN A 93 -0.91 -15.49 -7.47
C ASN A 93 -0.81 -15.77 -5.97
N MET A 94 -1.60 -15.06 -5.17
CA MET A 94 -1.69 -15.31 -3.74
C MET A 94 -2.11 -16.75 -3.45
N ASN A 95 -3.14 -17.25 -4.14
CA ASN A 95 -3.62 -18.62 -3.97
C ASN A 95 -2.58 -19.65 -4.39
N ALA A 96 -1.87 -19.44 -5.51
CA ALA A 96 -0.77 -20.29 -5.93
C ALA A 96 0.33 -20.40 -4.85
N ARG A 97 0.71 -19.30 -4.21
CA ARG A 97 1.65 -19.32 -3.09
C ARG A 97 1.10 -20.13 -1.91
N TYR A 98 -0.17 -20.00 -1.59
CA TYR A 98 -0.81 -20.79 -0.53
C TYR A 98 -0.83 -22.29 -0.81
N GLU A 99 -0.96 -22.71 -2.08
CA GLU A 99 -0.82 -24.13 -2.43
C GLU A 99 0.59 -24.66 -2.11
N HIS A 100 1.63 -23.86 -2.34
CA HIS A 100 2.99 -24.25 -1.96
C HIS A 100 3.17 -24.31 -0.43
N PHE A 101 2.53 -23.40 0.31
CA PHE A 101 2.63 -23.41 1.79
C PHE A 101 2.03 -24.66 2.44
N LYS A 102 1.05 -25.32 1.79
CA LYS A 102 0.45 -26.56 2.31
C LYS A 102 1.46 -27.68 2.58
N ASN A 103 2.54 -27.72 1.79
CA ASN A 103 3.58 -28.73 1.87
C ASN A 103 4.79 -28.26 2.71
N GLY A 104 4.72 -27.08 3.29
CA GLY A 104 5.79 -26.48 4.08
C GLY A 104 5.69 -26.76 5.58
N LYS A 105 6.61 -26.18 6.32
CA LYS A 105 6.59 -26.24 7.77
C LYS A 105 5.56 -25.25 8.33
N TRP A 106 4.93 -25.63 9.41
CA TRP A 106 3.98 -24.77 10.13
C TRP A 106 4.58 -23.40 10.47
N GLY A 107 3.83 -22.34 10.20
CA GLY A 107 4.21 -20.97 10.54
C GLY A 107 5.13 -20.26 9.53
N GLN A 108 5.51 -20.91 8.43
CA GLN A 108 6.29 -20.27 7.36
C GLN A 108 5.45 -19.27 6.57
N ASP A 109 6.10 -18.23 6.08
CA ASP A 109 5.51 -17.22 5.19
C ASP A 109 6.37 -17.07 3.92
N PHE A 110 5.99 -16.15 3.06
CA PHE A 110 6.66 -15.89 1.78
C PHE A 110 8.19 -15.73 1.87
N SER A 111 8.71 -15.23 3.00
CA SER A 111 10.14 -14.93 3.13
C SER A 111 10.99 -16.20 3.28
N GLU A 112 10.45 -17.24 3.93
CA GLU A 112 11.11 -18.54 4.06
C GLU A 112 11.10 -19.31 2.71
N TYR A 113 10.12 -19.04 1.85
CA TYR A 113 10.06 -19.65 0.53
C TYR A 113 10.89 -18.89 -0.52
N GLY A 114 11.47 -17.74 -0.15
CA GLY A 114 12.23 -16.90 -1.08
C GLY A 114 11.35 -16.21 -2.14
N TYR A 115 10.08 -15.93 -1.83
CA TYR A 115 9.18 -15.26 -2.76
C TYR A 115 9.38 -13.75 -2.73
N ARG A 116 9.28 -13.15 -3.92
CA ARG A 116 9.27 -11.69 -4.06
C ARG A 116 8.04 -11.09 -3.39
N THR A 117 8.20 -9.91 -2.81
CA THR A 117 7.07 -9.14 -2.28
C THR A 117 6.44 -8.24 -3.33
N TYR A 118 5.17 -7.90 -3.12
CA TYR A 118 4.42 -7.00 -3.98
C TYR A 118 3.69 -5.96 -3.16
N LEU A 119 3.61 -4.74 -3.68
CA LEU A 119 2.84 -3.65 -3.11
C LEU A 119 1.73 -3.25 -4.09
N LEU A 120 0.48 -3.51 -3.70
CA LEU A 120 -0.70 -2.96 -4.35
C LEU A 120 -0.94 -1.54 -3.83
N VAL A 121 -0.80 -0.56 -4.70
CA VAL A 121 -1.07 0.86 -4.40
C VAL A 121 -2.40 1.26 -5.02
N ILE A 122 -3.33 1.74 -4.20
CA ILE A 122 -4.61 2.28 -4.64
C ILE A 122 -4.61 3.78 -4.34
N ASP A 123 -4.47 4.60 -5.38
CA ASP A 123 -4.54 6.05 -5.26
C ASP A 123 -6.00 6.50 -5.38
N GLU A 124 -6.53 7.05 -4.30
CA GLU A 124 -7.91 7.49 -4.14
C GLU A 124 -8.95 6.37 -4.29
N VAL A 125 -9.13 5.62 -3.22
CA VAL A 125 -10.07 4.48 -3.16
C VAL A 125 -11.51 4.89 -3.51
N SER A 126 -11.96 6.09 -3.17
CA SER A 126 -13.29 6.59 -3.53
C SER A 126 -13.47 6.72 -5.04
N ALA A 127 -12.43 7.18 -5.76
CA ALA A 127 -12.45 7.24 -7.21
C ALA A 127 -12.47 5.84 -7.84
N MET A 128 -11.69 4.91 -7.30
CA MET A 128 -11.73 3.50 -7.73
C MET A 128 -13.14 2.91 -7.59
N LEU A 129 -13.81 3.15 -6.47
CA LEU A 129 -15.17 2.64 -6.24
C LEU A 129 -16.23 3.31 -7.10
N ALA A 130 -16.06 4.59 -7.42
CA ALA A 130 -16.93 5.31 -8.37
C ALA A 130 -16.77 4.76 -9.78
N GLU A 131 -15.52 4.55 -10.24
CA GLU A 131 -15.20 3.95 -11.53
C GLU A 131 -15.73 2.50 -11.63
N ALA A 132 -15.70 1.75 -10.52
CA ALA A 132 -16.12 0.34 -10.48
C ALA A 132 -17.58 0.12 -10.92
N GLY A 133 -18.49 1.08 -10.71
CA GLY A 133 -19.88 0.99 -11.16
C GLY A 133 -20.56 -0.32 -10.74
N LYS A 134 -21.05 -1.07 -11.72
CA LYS A 134 -21.72 -2.38 -11.51
C LYS A 134 -20.77 -3.46 -10.95
N ASN A 135 -19.48 -3.33 -11.17
CA ASN A 135 -18.46 -4.29 -10.75
C ASN A 135 -17.94 -3.99 -9.32
N LYS A 136 -18.53 -3.01 -8.62
CA LYS A 136 -18.09 -2.61 -7.27
C LYS A 136 -18.04 -3.79 -6.31
N LYS A 137 -19.05 -4.68 -6.34
CA LYS A 137 -19.11 -5.86 -5.46
C LYS A 137 -17.96 -6.84 -5.73
N GLU A 138 -17.66 -7.10 -6.99
CA GLU A 138 -16.54 -7.96 -7.40
C GLU A 138 -15.21 -7.35 -6.97
N ILE A 139 -14.94 -6.10 -7.36
CA ILE A 139 -13.70 -5.38 -7.05
C ILE A 139 -13.45 -5.32 -5.54
N MET A 140 -14.48 -5.03 -4.74
CA MET A 140 -14.37 -5.04 -3.29
C MET A 140 -14.14 -6.43 -2.72
N GLY A 141 -14.76 -7.47 -3.29
CA GLY A 141 -14.53 -8.86 -2.91
C GLY A 141 -13.08 -9.29 -3.12
N GLU A 142 -12.54 -9.00 -4.30
CA GLU A 142 -11.13 -9.29 -4.64
C GLU A 142 -10.16 -8.50 -3.74
N LEU A 143 -10.39 -7.21 -3.56
CA LEU A 143 -9.57 -6.36 -2.68
C LEU A 143 -9.58 -6.86 -1.23
N ARG A 144 -10.77 -7.25 -0.73
CA ARG A 144 -10.93 -7.80 0.62
C ARG A 144 -10.05 -9.05 0.83
N GLN A 145 -10.04 -9.98 -0.14
CA GLN A 145 -9.20 -11.18 -0.06
C GLN A 145 -7.71 -10.84 0.02
N ILE A 146 -7.25 -9.90 -0.81
CA ILE A 146 -5.85 -9.45 -0.79
C ILE A 146 -5.49 -8.84 0.58
N ILE A 147 -6.33 -7.97 1.13
CA ILE A 147 -6.05 -7.31 2.41
C ILE A 147 -6.03 -8.32 3.57
N LEU A 148 -6.99 -9.25 3.61
CA LEU A 148 -7.10 -10.23 4.69
C LEU A 148 -6.00 -11.29 4.67
N ARG A 149 -5.52 -11.69 3.48
CA ARG A 149 -4.64 -12.85 3.31
C ARG A 149 -3.27 -12.50 2.73
N GLY A 150 -3.13 -11.37 2.08
CA GLY A 150 -1.91 -11.01 1.33
C GLY A 150 -0.63 -10.99 2.16
N ARG A 151 -0.71 -10.61 3.44
CA ARG A 151 0.46 -10.47 4.32
C ARG A 151 1.32 -11.74 4.37
N GLN A 152 0.74 -12.91 4.56
CA GLN A 152 1.47 -14.17 4.61
C GLN A 152 2.04 -14.56 3.24
N ALA A 153 1.36 -14.18 2.17
CA ALA A 153 1.81 -14.40 0.79
C ALA A 153 2.82 -13.35 0.28
N GLY A 154 3.14 -12.33 1.07
CA GLY A 154 4.06 -11.24 0.67
C GLY A 154 3.43 -10.20 -0.24
N ILE A 155 2.10 -10.08 -0.23
CA ILE A 155 1.35 -9.07 -0.96
C ILE A 155 0.81 -8.04 0.03
N PHE A 156 1.33 -6.83 -0.03
CA PHE A 156 0.95 -5.73 0.84
C PHE A 156 0.05 -4.75 0.09
N THR A 157 -0.81 -4.04 0.82
CA THR A 157 -1.73 -3.08 0.22
C THR A 157 -1.51 -1.70 0.82
N LEU A 158 -1.37 -0.67 -0.01
CA LEU A 158 -1.40 0.73 0.36
C LEU A 158 -2.66 1.35 -0.23
N ILE A 159 -3.56 1.80 0.62
CA ILE A 159 -4.79 2.48 0.22
C ILE A 159 -4.67 3.94 0.59
N SER A 160 -4.88 4.83 -0.36
CA SER A 160 -4.98 6.26 -0.10
C SER A 160 -6.36 6.81 -0.44
N GLY A 161 -6.75 7.89 0.26
CA GLY A 161 -8.02 8.55 0.03
C GLY A 161 -8.12 9.90 0.73
N GLN A 162 -8.99 10.77 0.20
CA GLN A 162 -9.26 12.07 0.83
C GLN A 162 -10.13 11.93 2.06
N ARG A 163 -11.10 11.03 2.01
CA ARG A 163 -11.97 10.59 3.10
C ARG A 163 -12.08 9.08 3.07
N ILE A 164 -12.13 8.51 4.22
CA ILE A 164 -12.45 7.09 4.39
C ILE A 164 -13.53 7.02 5.47
N ASP A 165 -14.63 6.43 5.09
CA ASP A 165 -15.75 6.13 5.97
C ASP A 165 -16.22 4.69 5.75
N ALA A 166 -17.12 4.22 6.59
CA ALA A 166 -17.61 2.84 6.54
C ALA A 166 -18.34 2.46 5.25
N THR A 167 -18.74 3.44 4.42
CA THR A 167 -19.38 3.21 3.11
C THR A 167 -18.36 2.97 2.01
N ILE A 168 -17.10 3.40 2.23
CA ILE A 168 -15.97 3.26 1.33
C ILE A 168 -15.19 1.98 1.66
N LEU A 169 -14.79 1.82 2.92
CA LEU A 169 -14.09 0.63 3.41
C LEU A 169 -14.70 0.16 4.71
N ASP A 170 -15.10 -1.10 4.76
CA ASP A 170 -15.59 -1.75 5.98
C ASP A 170 -14.56 -1.61 7.11
N ARG A 171 -15.05 -1.51 8.34
CA ARG A 171 -14.20 -1.45 9.53
C ARG A 171 -13.24 -2.64 9.61
N ASP A 172 -13.71 -3.83 9.27
CA ASP A 172 -12.89 -5.06 9.30
C ASP A 172 -11.69 -4.98 8.35
N ILE A 173 -11.89 -4.41 7.15
CA ILE A 173 -10.81 -4.17 6.19
C ILE A 173 -9.85 -3.10 6.72
N THR A 174 -10.39 -2.01 7.24
CA THR A 174 -9.58 -0.91 7.78
C THR A 174 -8.70 -1.38 8.94
N LEU A 175 -9.20 -2.28 9.79
CA LEU A 175 -8.45 -2.85 10.91
C LEU A 175 -7.26 -3.72 10.47
N GLN A 176 -7.27 -4.29 9.26
CA GLN A 176 -6.14 -5.06 8.70
C GLN A 176 -5.01 -4.18 8.15
N LEU A 177 -5.26 -2.88 7.95
CA LEU A 177 -4.25 -1.92 7.51
C LEU A 177 -3.49 -1.41 8.74
N GLY A 178 -2.47 -2.13 9.18
CA GLY A 178 -1.79 -1.93 10.45
C GLY A 178 -0.96 -0.65 10.54
N THR A 179 -0.54 -0.06 9.42
CA THR A 179 0.05 1.29 9.39
C THR A 179 -0.98 2.29 8.89
N ARG A 180 -1.24 3.33 9.68
CA ARG A 180 -2.25 4.36 9.40
C ARG A 180 -1.67 5.74 9.51
N ILE A 181 -1.88 6.54 8.46
CA ILE A 181 -1.34 7.89 8.33
C ILE A 181 -2.48 8.86 8.05
N VAL A 182 -2.57 9.92 8.83
CA VAL A 182 -3.45 11.06 8.55
C VAL A 182 -2.58 12.26 8.24
N MET A 183 -2.67 12.76 6.99
CA MET A 183 -1.92 13.89 6.50
C MET A 183 -2.64 15.20 6.79
N GLY A 184 -1.91 16.14 7.39
CA GLY A 184 -2.46 17.43 7.82
C GLY A 184 -3.42 17.29 9.00
N GLN A 185 -4.27 18.30 9.16
CA GLN A 185 -5.36 18.30 10.14
C GLN A 185 -6.62 17.67 9.53
N ALA A 186 -7.30 16.83 10.30
CA ALA A 186 -8.53 16.18 9.90
C ALA A 186 -9.66 16.43 10.92
N ASP A 187 -10.89 16.15 10.53
CA ASP A 187 -12.02 16.15 11.43
C ASP A 187 -12.02 14.94 12.37
N SER A 188 -12.82 15.00 13.42
CA SER A 188 -12.90 13.95 14.45
C SER A 188 -13.36 12.59 13.88
N GLU A 189 -14.17 12.59 12.83
CA GLU A 189 -14.65 11.38 12.18
C GLU A 189 -13.50 10.68 11.45
N THR A 190 -12.74 11.41 10.67
CA THR A 190 -11.53 10.91 9.99
C THR A 190 -10.53 10.32 10.99
N TYR A 191 -10.28 11.00 12.12
CA TYR A 191 -9.38 10.47 13.15
C TYR A 191 -9.91 9.19 13.79
N ARG A 192 -11.21 9.10 14.11
CA ARG A 192 -11.82 7.88 14.66
C ARG A 192 -11.74 6.69 13.69
N MET A 193 -11.92 6.96 12.41
CA MET A 193 -11.80 5.91 11.38
C MET A 193 -10.36 5.46 11.18
N ALA A 194 -9.41 6.40 11.13
CA ALA A 194 -8.00 6.09 10.95
C ALA A 194 -7.39 5.46 12.21
N TYR A 195 -7.79 5.91 13.40
CA TYR A 195 -7.20 5.50 14.68
C TYR A 195 -8.25 4.93 15.65
N PRO A 196 -8.89 3.80 15.30
CA PRO A 196 -9.97 3.22 16.13
C PRO A 196 -9.51 2.76 17.52
N MET A 197 -8.20 2.67 17.75
CA MET A 197 -7.59 2.34 19.04
C MET A 197 -7.47 3.56 19.97
N VAL A 198 -7.65 4.78 19.48
CA VAL A 198 -7.51 6.01 20.27
C VAL A 198 -8.85 6.36 20.90
N ASN A 199 -8.92 6.32 22.23
CA ASN A 199 -10.15 6.63 22.97
C ASN A 199 -10.44 8.13 23.00
N ASP A 200 -9.42 8.96 23.21
CA ASP A 200 -9.57 10.41 23.23
C ASP A 200 -8.90 11.07 22.02
N ILE A 201 -9.69 11.33 21.00
CA ILE A 201 -9.23 12.01 19.79
C ILE A 201 -8.71 13.44 20.07
N LYS A 202 -9.20 14.10 21.12
CA LYS A 202 -8.78 15.45 21.47
C LYS A 202 -7.36 15.49 22.08
N ALA A 203 -6.89 14.35 22.59
CA ALA A 203 -5.53 14.20 23.09
C ALA A 203 -4.49 13.90 21.99
N LEU A 204 -4.91 13.75 20.71
CA LEU A 204 -3.97 13.56 19.61
C LEU A 204 -3.05 14.80 19.47
N PRO A 205 -1.76 14.58 19.15
CA PRO A 205 -0.85 15.68 18.88
C PRO A 205 -1.33 16.58 17.74
N LEU A 206 -1.23 17.88 17.91
CA LEU A 206 -1.48 18.83 16.83
C LEU A 206 -0.31 18.82 15.85
N VAL A 207 -0.63 18.76 14.56
CA VAL A 207 0.36 18.91 13.48
C VAL A 207 0.15 20.24 12.77
N PRO A 208 1.22 20.86 12.23
CA PRO A 208 1.10 22.06 11.42
C PRO A 208 0.16 21.85 10.23
N ASN A 209 -0.65 22.86 9.93
CA ASN A 209 -1.48 22.85 8.72
C ASN A 209 -0.66 23.22 7.48
N LYS A 210 0.34 22.37 7.17
CA LYS A 210 1.25 22.51 6.03
C LYS A 210 1.35 21.17 5.30
N PRO A 211 1.58 21.17 3.99
CA PRO A 211 1.82 19.93 3.24
C PRO A 211 2.97 19.13 3.84
N GLY A 212 2.84 17.81 3.84
CA GLY A 212 3.87 16.89 4.31
C GLY A 212 3.83 16.57 5.81
N TYR A 213 3.12 17.34 6.65
CA TYR A 213 2.95 17.03 8.06
C TYR A 213 1.80 16.04 8.28
N GLY A 214 1.94 15.14 9.23
CA GLY A 214 0.89 14.18 9.55
C GLY A 214 1.10 13.46 10.88
N LEU A 215 0.14 12.61 11.20
CA LEU A 215 0.21 11.65 12.30
C LEU A 215 0.32 10.25 11.73
N ILE A 216 1.16 9.43 12.34
CA ILE A 216 1.32 8.02 11.98
C ILE A 216 1.14 7.12 13.19
N TYR A 217 0.41 6.03 12.98
CA TYR A 217 0.37 4.86 13.86
C TYR A 217 0.81 3.62 13.07
N SER A 218 1.53 2.72 13.70
CA SER A 218 1.88 1.44 13.08
C SER A 218 1.85 0.32 14.12
N ASP A 219 1.19 -0.79 13.76
CA ASP A 219 1.16 -1.99 14.58
C ASP A 219 2.59 -2.51 14.84
N GLY A 220 2.78 -3.13 16.01
CA GLY A 220 4.08 -3.67 16.41
C GLY A 220 5.08 -2.63 16.92
N GLN A 221 4.73 -1.36 16.95
CA GLN A 221 5.50 -0.34 17.67
C GLN A 221 5.10 -0.32 19.15
N LYS A 222 6.08 0.02 20.03
CA LYS A 222 5.82 0.14 21.49
C LYS A 222 4.90 1.32 21.85
N ILE A 223 4.60 2.19 20.90
CA ILE A 223 3.83 3.42 21.08
C ILE A 223 2.37 3.13 20.72
N SER A 224 1.47 3.30 21.69
CA SER A 224 0.04 3.04 21.54
C SER A 224 -0.72 4.19 20.86
N ASN A 225 -0.15 5.38 20.77
CA ASN A 225 -0.78 6.57 20.20
C ASN A 225 -0.11 7.00 18.89
N PRO A 226 -0.86 7.59 17.93
CA PRO A 226 -0.29 8.19 16.74
C PRO A 226 0.74 9.28 17.10
N THR A 227 1.85 9.30 16.36
CA THR A 227 2.95 10.26 16.55
C THR A 227 3.08 11.20 15.37
N PRO A 228 3.48 12.47 15.57
CA PRO A 228 3.76 13.39 14.49
C PRO A 228 4.94 12.91 13.64
N PHE A 229 4.84 13.12 12.34
CA PHE A 229 5.95 12.92 11.41
C PHE A 229 5.91 13.97 10.30
N VAL A 230 7.02 14.08 9.56
CA VAL A 230 7.13 14.93 8.38
C VAL A 230 7.53 14.05 7.19
N SER A 231 6.68 14.03 6.17
CA SER A 231 6.98 13.32 4.92
C SER A 231 8.14 14.01 4.20
N PRO A 232 9.09 13.26 3.63
CA PRO A 232 10.13 13.84 2.80
C PRO A 232 9.58 14.64 1.63
N ASP A 233 10.25 15.73 1.30
CA ASP A 233 9.94 16.53 0.12
C ASP A 233 10.32 15.78 -1.15
N MET A 234 9.36 15.61 -2.04
CA MET A 234 9.52 14.91 -3.32
C MET A 234 9.60 15.86 -4.51
N SER A 235 9.56 17.18 -4.30
CA SER A 235 9.48 18.19 -5.37
C SER A 235 10.65 18.15 -6.36
N ASN A 236 11.83 17.72 -5.92
CA ASN A 236 13.03 17.60 -6.75
C ASN A 236 13.33 16.16 -7.19
N ILE A 237 12.39 15.24 -7.01
CA ILE A 237 12.56 13.83 -7.37
C ILE A 237 11.87 13.55 -8.71
N ASP A 238 12.67 13.16 -9.69
CA ASP A 238 12.18 12.62 -10.96
C ASP A 238 11.74 11.16 -10.73
N VAL A 239 10.46 10.99 -10.36
CA VAL A 239 9.88 9.68 -10.03
C VAL A 239 10.01 8.69 -11.18
N PRO A 240 9.67 9.03 -12.44
CA PRO A 240 9.91 8.17 -13.60
C PRO A 240 11.34 7.66 -13.70
N LYS A 241 12.32 8.55 -13.60
CA LYS A 241 13.74 8.18 -13.69
C LYS A 241 14.17 7.25 -12.55
N VAL A 242 13.67 7.50 -11.33
CA VAL A 242 13.95 6.63 -10.17
C VAL A 242 13.35 5.25 -10.38
N ILE A 243 12.09 5.15 -10.81
CA ILE A 243 11.41 3.87 -11.10
C ILE A 243 12.18 3.09 -12.18
N THR A 244 12.50 3.72 -13.31
CA THR A 244 13.27 3.07 -14.39
C THR A 244 14.59 2.49 -13.86
N ARG A 245 15.31 3.26 -13.04
CA ARG A 245 16.58 2.77 -12.45
C ARG A 245 16.36 1.57 -11.52
N LEU A 246 15.30 1.60 -10.69
CA LEU A 246 14.99 0.52 -9.77
C LEU A 246 14.58 -0.76 -10.52
N GLU A 247 13.76 -0.63 -11.57
CA GLU A 247 13.36 -1.74 -12.45
C GLU A 247 14.56 -2.36 -13.19
N ASN A 248 15.49 -1.53 -13.67
CA ASN A 248 16.72 -2.01 -14.36
C ASN A 248 17.68 -2.71 -13.40
N ASN A 249 17.65 -2.38 -12.11
CA ASN A 249 18.49 -3.01 -11.08
C ASN A 249 17.83 -4.26 -10.46
N TYR A 250 16.60 -4.58 -10.87
CA TYR A 250 15.92 -5.76 -10.35
C TYR A 250 16.56 -7.04 -10.85
N ASP A 251 16.86 -7.94 -9.93
CA ASP A 251 17.47 -9.24 -10.19
C ASP A 251 16.50 -10.36 -9.79
N SER A 252 15.84 -10.94 -10.80
CA SER A 252 14.87 -12.02 -10.61
C SER A 252 15.48 -13.32 -10.07
N SER A 253 16.79 -13.52 -10.26
CA SER A 253 17.47 -14.73 -9.77
C SER A 253 17.50 -14.87 -8.25
N LYS A 254 17.19 -13.78 -7.52
CA LYS A 254 17.08 -13.77 -6.06
C LYS A 254 15.81 -14.47 -5.52
N TYR A 255 14.85 -14.77 -6.38
CA TYR A 255 13.51 -15.24 -6.01
C TYR A 255 13.16 -16.56 -6.68
N ASN A 256 12.34 -17.36 -5.98
CA ASN A 256 12.04 -18.74 -6.38
C ASN A 256 10.79 -18.91 -7.25
N ASP A 257 9.98 -17.86 -7.48
CA ASP A 257 8.59 -18.06 -7.91
C ASP A 257 8.20 -17.52 -9.28
N GLU A 258 9.11 -16.91 -10.03
CA GLU A 258 8.61 -15.80 -10.84
C GLU A 258 8.20 -16.17 -12.27
N SER A 259 8.62 -17.30 -12.80
CA SER A 259 8.46 -17.53 -14.25
C SER A 259 7.09 -18.06 -14.66
N ASN A 260 6.32 -18.70 -13.78
CA ASN A 260 5.13 -19.45 -14.17
C ASN A 260 3.79 -18.83 -13.72
N TYR A 261 3.78 -17.92 -12.75
CA TYR A 261 2.55 -17.40 -12.15
C TYR A 261 2.18 -15.98 -12.61
N TRP A 262 3.13 -15.26 -13.19
CA TRP A 262 2.95 -13.85 -13.60
C TRP A 262 2.65 -13.68 -15.09
N GLN A 263 2.14 -14.72 -15.77
CA GLN A 263 1.61 -14.58 -17.12
C GLN A 263 0.31 -13.80 -17.09
N LEU A 264 0.45 -12.48 -17.18
CA LEU A 264 -0.65 -11.53 -17.36
C LEU A 264 -1.10 -11.44 -18.81
#